data_d351e737a13e3c0636ace9bd96e047c3
#
_entry.id   d351e737a13e3c0636ace9bd96e047c3
#
_cell.length_a   1.000
_cell.length_b   1.000
_cell.length_c   1.000
_cell.angle_alpha   90.00
_cell.angle_beta   90.00
_cell.angle_gamma   90.00
#
_symmetry.space_group_name_H-M   'P 1'
#
loop_
_entity.id
_entity.type
_entity.pdbx_description
1 polymer ?
#
loop_
_entity_poly.entity_id
_entity_poly.type
_entity_poly.pdbx_seq_one_letter_code
_entity_poly.pdbx_strand_id
1 'polypeptide(L)'
;MFGRLVGEWWREPVDYSAYVQYFAKRSMAGAIRVMIGAGIGLISIITVAALLPAAEPALTTPKVVVIVFAGVNAFWAVLWCVRPWPTRRQSRAFVVTSDVGIAAVALSGSSWLMGLFALNCFALISVYLMFFDGPKALMLHTILILATTVAFIALASADHALGGAVAGRILGAVVPVIATPLGIQFGIRTLRNDANESAIDPLTGLLNRRGLHLHFGDLLASGAAASGDALAVIVVDLDRFKDVNDTYGHSEGDRLLRVLAARLKEPLRKGDPLARLGGDEFTVLLPDIAHPEDAE
;
A
#
# COMPACT_ATOMS: atom_id res chain seq x y z
N MET A 1 -16.97 14.19 7.06
CA MET A 1 -15.59 13.69 7.22
C MET A 1 -15.41 12.31 6.57
N PHE A 2 -16.11 11.27 6.97
CA PHE A 2 -15.95 9.90 6.43
C PHE A 2 -16.14 9.80 4.90
N GLY A 3 -17.18 10.40 4.33
CA GLY A 3 -17.43 10.36 2.87
C GLY A 3 -16.34 11.02 2.01
N ARG A 4 -15.65 12.04 2.54
CA ARG A 4 -14.52 12.68 1.87
C ARG A 4 -13.29 11.76 1.87
N LEU A 5 -12.99 11.11 2.99
CA LEU A 5 -11.92 10.12 3.11
C LEU A 5 -12.12 8.94 2.16
N VAL A 6 -13.35 8.41 2.06
CA VAL A 6 -13.68 7.32 1.12
C VAL A 6 -13.55 7.80 -0.34
N GLY A 7 -13.99 9.04 -0.65
CA GLY A 7 -13.87 9.60 -2.01
C GLY A 7 -12.42 9.81 -2.44
N GLU A 8 -11.57 10.26 -1.55
CA GLU A 8 -10.12 10.39 -1.77
C GLU A 8 -9.45 9.04 -1.93
N TRP A 9 -9.78 8.07 -1.07
CA TRP A 9 -9.32 6.68 -1.17
C TRP A 9 -9.66 6.06 -2.53
N TRP A 10 -10.87 6.28 -3.03
CA TRP A 10 -11.33 5.76 -4.31
C TRP A 10 -10.61 6.35 -5.53
N ARG A 11 -10.16 7.61 -5.43
CA ARG A 11 -9.51 8.35 -6.53
C ARG A 11 -7.99 8.19 -6.56
N GLU A 12 -7.40 7.55 -5.56
CA GLU A 12 -5.94 7.42 -5.46
C GLU A 12 -5.36 6.69 -6.68
N PRO A 13 -4.43 7.32 -7.40
CA PRO A 13 -3.76 6.67 -8.52
C PRO A 13 -2.82 5.59 -7.99
N VAL A 14 -2.88 4.40 -8.59
CA VAL A 14 -2.00 3.29 -8.25
C VAL A 14 -0.87 3.23 -9.26
N ASP A 15 0.32 3.54 -8.82
CA ASP A 15 1.55 3.34 -9.59
C ASP A 15 2.22 2.03 -9.18
N TYR A 16 1.88 0.95 -9.89
CA TYR A 16 2.47 -0.36 -9.72
C TYR A 16 4.00 -0.34 -9.83
N SER A 17 4.53 0.45 -10.77
CA SER A 17 5.97 0.54 -11.02
C SER A 17 6.70 1.23 -9.88
N ALA A 18 6.12 2.25 -9.28
CA ALA A 18 6.68 2.94 -8.12
C ALA A 18 6.81 2.00 -6.91
N TYR A 19 5.78 1.17 -6.64
CA TYR A 19 5.86 0.17 -5.57
C TYR A 19 6.94 -0.88 -5.81
N VAL A 20 7.03 -1.40 -7.04
CA VAL A 20 8.08 -2.36 -7.40
C VAL A 20 9.48 -1.76 -7.24
N GLN A 21 9.69 -0.52 -7.70
CA GLN A 21 10.95 0.20 -7.55
C GLN A 21 11.29 0.48 -6.09
N TYR A 22 10.31 0.82 -5.26
CA TYR A 22 10.50 1.03 -3.82
C TYR A 22 11.07 -0.21 -3.14
N PHE A 23 10.51 -1.40 -3.42
CA PHE A 23 11.03 -2.66 -2.88
C PHE A 23 12.38 -3.05 -3.49
N ALA A 24 12.61 -2.74 -4.78
CA ALA A 24 13.88 -3.02 -5.44
C ALA A 24 15.02 -2.19 -4.84
N LYS A 25 14.82 -0.89 -4.60
CA LYS A 25 15.82 0.01 -3.97
C LYS A 25 16.23 -0.43 -2.57
N ARG A 26 15.36 -1.14 -1.84
CA ARG A 26 15.61 -1.66 -0.49
C ARG A 26 16.09 -3.11 -0.47
N SER A 27 16.43 -3.69 -1.61
CA SER A 27 16.83 -5.09 -1.75
C SER A 27 15.78 -6.11 -1.26
N MET A 28 14.52 -5.68 -1.10
CA MET A 28 13.43 -6.50 -0.58
C MET A 28 12.65 -7.22 -1.68
N ALA A 29 12.76 -6.78 -2.94
CA ALA A 29 11.94 -7.30 -4.04
C ALA A 29 12.12 -8.82 -4.24
N GLY A 30 13.33 -9.34 -4.10
CA GLY A 30 13.61 -10.77 -4.21
C GLY A 30 12.93 -11.58 -3.09
N ALA A 31 13.06 -11.13 -1.85
CA ALA A 31 12.47 -11.81 -0.69
C ALA A 31 10.93 -11.82 -0.77
N ILE A 32 10.30 -10.68 -1.08
CA ILE A 32 8.85 -10.58 -1.21
C ILE A 32 8.34 -11.48 -2.34
N ARG A 33 9.03 -11.51 -3.48
CA ARG A 33 8.68 -12.37 -4.60
C ARG A 33 8.72 -13.85 -4.23
N VAL A 34 9.80 -14.30 -3.57
CA VAL A 34 9.93 -15.69 -3.11
C VAL A 34 8.86 -16.02 -2.06
N MET A 35 8.56 -15.10 -1.16
CA MET A 35 7.52 -15.28 -0.15
C MET A 35 6.13 -15.47 -0.79
N ILE A 36 5.78 -14.65 -1.81
CA ILE A 36 4.54 -14.82 -2.57
C ILE A 36 4.53 -16.18 -3.27
N GLY A 37 5.60 -16.53 -3.98
CA GLY A 37 5.72 -17.81 -4.69
C GLY A 37 5.62 -19.02 -3.75
N ALA A 38 6.29 -18.98 -2.60
CA ALA A 38 6.25 -20.04 -1.59
C ALA A 38 4.84 -20.20 -1.00
N GLY A 39 4.15 -19.08 -0.70
CA GLY A 39 2.77 -19.12 -0.20
C GLY A 39 1.81 -19.76 -1.21
N ILE A 40 1.90 -19.40 -2.49
CA ILE A 40 1.10 -20.01 -3.55
C ILE A 40 1.44 -21.49 -3.74
N GLY A 41 2.73 -21.84 -3.69
CA GLY A 41 3.20 -23.21 -3.78
C GLY A 41 2.68 -24.09 -2.64
N LEU A 42 2.64 -23.54 -1.43
CA LEU A 42 2.06 -24.23 -0.28
C LEU A 42 0.57 -24.51 -0.46
N ILE A 43 -0.19 -23.56 -1.00
CA ILE A 43 -1.61 -23.79 -1.35
C ILE A 43 -1.74 -24.92 -2.37
N SER A 44 -0.89 -24.95 -3.39
CA SER A 44 -0.90 -26.04 -4.39
C SER A 44 -0.67 -27.41 -3.73
N ILE A 45 0.32 -27.50 -2.84
CA ILE A 45 0.64 -28.73 -2.11
C ILE A 45 -0.53 -29.18 -1.22
N ILE A 46 -1.10 -28.25 -0.44
CA ILE A 46 -2.25 -28.55 0.44
C ILE A 46 -3.45 -29.00 -0.38
N THR A 47 -3.70 -28.34 -1.53
CA THR A 47 -4.80 -28.69 -2.43
C THR A 47 -4.65 -30.10 -3.01
N VAL A 48 -3.44 -30.50 -3.39
CA VAL A 48 -3.16 -31.86 -3.86
C VAL A 48 -3.27 -32.86 -2.70
N ALA A 49 -2.71 -32.54 -1.53
CA ALA A 49 -2.78 -33.40 -0.36
C ALA A 49 -4.22 -33.70 0.10
N ALA A 50 -5.11 -32.74 -0.08
CA ALA A 50 -6.52 -32.90 0.24
C ALA A 50 -7.27 -33.89 -0.70
N LEU A 51 -6.68 -34.24 -1.85
CA LEU A 51 -7.22 -35.26 -2.78
C LEU A 51 -6.75 -36.69 -2.45
N LEU A 52 -5.67 -36.87 -1.68
CA LEU A 52 -5.05 -38.15 -1.43
C LEU A 52 -5.94 -39.19 -0.69
N PRO A 53 -6.84 -38.82 0.25
CA PRO A 53 -7.66 -39.78 0.96
C PRO A 53 -8.85 -40.35 0.17
N ALA A 54 -9.12 -39.83 -1.04
CA ALA A 54 -10.27 -40.30 -1.84
C ALA A 54 -9.96 -41.67 -2.46
N ALA A 55 -10.40 -42.72 -1.79
CA ALA A 55 -10.27 -44.13 -2.22
C ALA A 55 -11.03 -44.44 -3.54
N GLU A 56 -11.73 -43.47 -4.12
CA GLU A 56 -12.45 -43.66 -5.38
C GLU A 56 -11.54 -43.32 -6.58
N PRO A 57 -11.29 -44.31 -7.48
CA PRO A 57 -10.40 -44.13 -8.63
C PRO A 57 -11.01 -43.24 -9.73
N ALA A 58 -12.30 -42.92 -9.68
CA ALA A 58 -12.96 -42.16 -10.72
C ALA A 58 -12.63 -40.67 -10.64
N LEU A 59 -12.19 -40.09 -11.76
CA LEU A 59 -12.04 -38.66 -11.96
C LEU A 59 -13.44 -38.03 -12.07
N THR A 60 -13.90 -37.42 -11.00
CA THR A 60 -15.15 -36.64 -11.01
C THR A 60 -14.87 -35.19 -11.38
N THR A 61 -15.87 -34.45 -11.87
CA THR A 61 -15.75 -33.03 -12.23
C THR A 61 -15.14 -32.19 -11.11
N PRO A 62 -15.57 -32.32 -9.84
CA PRO A 62 -14.93 -31.59 -8.73
C PRO A 62 -13.43 -31.89 -8.57
N LYS A 63 -13.02 -33.14 -8.71
CA LYS A 63 -11.60 -33.52 -8.62
C LYS A 63 -10.77 -32.88 -9.73
N VAL A 64 -11.31 -32.83 -10.96
CA VAL A 64 -10.64 -32.17 -12.11
C VAL A 64 -10.46 -30.69 -11.84
N VAL A 65 -11.46 -29.98 -11.31
CA VAL A 65 -11.38 -28.57 -10.97
C VAL A 65 -10.27 -28.31 -9.95
N VAL A 66 -10.20 -29.13 -8.89
CA VAL A 66 -9.19 -29.02 -7.84
C VAL A 66 -7.77 -29.28 -8.39
N ILE A 67 -7.60 -30.29 -9.27
CA ILE A 67 -6.30 -30.58 -9.91
C ILE A 67 -5.86 -29.44 -10.81
N VAL A 68 -6.77 -28.87 -11.63
CA VAL A 68 -6.45 -27.71 -12.50
C VAL A 68 -6.06 -26.53 -11.67
N PHE A 69 -6.78 -26.24 -10.60
CA PHE A 69 -6.43 -25.15 -9.67
C PHE A 69 -5.05 -25.35 -9.04
N ALA A 70 -4.74 -26.54 -8.57
CA ALA A 70 -3.41 -26.86 -8.04
C ALA A 70 -2.30 -26.67 -9.09
N GLY A 71 -2.53 -27.09 -10.33
CA GLY A 71 -1.59 -26.90 -11.45
C GLY A 71 -1.36 -25.42 -11.77
N VAL A 72 -2.40 -24.62 -11.79
CA VAL A 72 -2.30 -23.15 -12.01
C VAL A 72 -1.53 -22.48 -10.89
N ASN A 73 -1.78 -22.86 -9.64
CA ASN A 73 -1.01 -22.33 -8.50
C ASN A 73 0.46 -22.76 -8.55
N ALA A 74 0.76 -24.02 -8.89
CA ALA A 74 2.13 -24.48 -9.06
C ALA A 74 2.87 -23.69 -10.16
N PHE A 75 2.22 -23.43 -11.29
CA PHE A 75 2.75 -22.62 -12.37
C PHE A 75 3.08 -21.19 -11.88
N TRP A 76 2.17 -20.51 -11.20
CA TRP A 76 2.42 -19.19 -10.65
C TRP A 76 3.50 -19.20 -9.57
N ALA A 77 3.53 -20.21 -8.69
CA ALA A 77 4.57 -20.36 -7.68
C ALA A 77 5.97 -20.41 -8.31
N VAL A 78 6.15 -21.20 -9.36
CA VAL A 78 7.41 -21.28 -10.09
C VAL A 78 7.74 -19.93 -10.75
N LEU A 79 6.78 -19.28 -11.42
CA LEU A 79 7.01 -17.98 -12.04
C LEU A 79 7.46 -16.92 -11.02
N TRP A 80 6.82 -16.86 -9.87
CA TRP A 80 7.19 -15.92 -8.80
C TRP A 80 8.56 -16.22 -8.20
N CYS A 81 8.96 -17.48 -8.07
CA CYS A 81 10.27 -17.84 -7.52
C CYS A 81 11.43 -17.63 -8.53
N VAL A 82 11.21 -17.95 -9.82
CA VAL A 82 12.29 -18.04 -10.81
C VAL A 82 12.42 -16.81 -11.69
N ARG A 83 11.29 -16.18 -12.08
CA ARG A 83 11.29 -15.05 -13.02
C ARG A 83 11.54 -13.72 -12.29
N PRO A 84 11.96 -12.65 -13.00
CA PRO A 84 11.97 -11.29 -12.46
C PRO A 84 10.58 -10.87 -11.98
N TRP A 85 10.50 -9.72 -11.31
CA TRP A 85 9.21 -9.19 -10.87
C TRP A 85 8.20 -9.11 -12.02
N PRO A 86 6.96 -9.63 -11.86
CA PRO A 86 5.99 -9.68 -12.94
C PRO A 86 5.64 -8.30 -13.49
N THR A 87 5.37 -8.23 -14.78
CA THR A 87 4.77 -7.03 -15.38
C THR A 87 3.35 -6.83 -14.86
N ARG A 88 2.82 -5.61 -14.97
CA ARG A 88 1.44 -5.31 -14.55
C ARG A 88 0.38 -6.21 -15.23
N ARG A 89 0.62 -6.61 -16.48
CA ARG A 89 -0.27 -7.56 -17.18
C ARG A 89 -0.21 -8.95 -16.58
N GLN A 90 0.98 -9.43 -16.26
CA GLN A 90 1.17 -10.73 -15.60
C GLN A 90 0.60 -10.74 -14.17
N SER A 91 0.80 -9.64 -13.42
CA SER A 91 0.19 -9.44 -12.10
C SER A 91 -1.34 -9.55 -12.15
N ARG A 92 -1.99 -8.88 -13.10
CA ARG A 92 -3.43 -8.99 -13.30
C ARG A 92 -3.88 -10.38 -13.71
N ALA A 93 -3.14 -11.04 -14.61
CA ALA A 93 -3.43 -12.41 -15.00
C ALA A 93 -3.34 -13.38 -13.81
N PHE A 94 -2.33 -13.19 -12.95
CA PHE A 94 -2.19 -13.93 -11.70
C PHE A 94 -3.41 -13.75 -10.80
N VAL A 95 -3.84 -12.52 -10.54
CA VAL A 95 -5.02 -12.24 -9.71
C VAL A 95 -6.28 -12.87 -10.29
N VAL A 96 -6.56 -12.63 -11.58
CA VAL A 96 -7.79 -13.13 -12.23
C VAL A 96 -7.82 -14.65 -12.24
N THR A 97 -6.73 -15.32 -12.60
CA THR A 97 -6.70 -16.78 -12.66
C THR A 97 -6.79 -17.41 -11.27
N SER A 98 -6.20 -16.77 -10.25
CA SER A 98 -6.33 -17.21 -8.87
C SER A 98 -7.75 -17.04 -8.35
N ASP A 99 -8.37 -15.90 -8.57
CA ASP A 99 -9.75 -15.59 -8.17
C ASP A 99 -10.77 -16.55 -8.80
N VAL A 100 -10.67 -16.76 -10.12
CA VAL A 100 -11.54 -17.70 -10.85
C VAL A 100 -11.31 -19.14 -10.34
N GLY A 101 -10.06 -19.53 -10.13
CA GLY A 101 -9.73 -20.87 -9.65
C GLY A 101 -10.24 -21.12 -8.23
N ILE A 102 -10.07 -20.16 -7.31
CA ILE A 102 -10.58 -20.23 -5.94
C ILE A 102 -12.12 -20.36 -5.95
N ALA A 103 -12.81 -19.50 -6.72
CA ALA A 103 -14.26 -19.55 -6.84
C ALA A 103 -14.73 -20.90 -7.43
N ALA A 104 -14.05 -21.40 -8.46
CA ALA A 104 -14.37 -22.69 -9.07
C ALA A 104 -14.23 -23.86 -8.08
N VAL A 105 -13.16 -23.88 -7.27
CA VAL A 105 -12.97 -24.89 -6.23
C VAL A 105 -14.05 -24.77 -5.15
N ALA A 106 -14.33 -23.56 -4.68
CA ALA A 106 -15.37 -23.33 -3.66
C ALA A 106 -16.75 -23.84 -4.12
N LEU A 107 -17.09 -23.65 -5.40
CA LEU A 107 -18.39 -23.99 -5.96
C LEU A 107 -18.45 -25.38 -6.60
N SER A 108 -17.35 -26.12 -6.65
CA SER A 108 -17.28 -27.44 -7.32
C SER A 108 -18.07 -28.56 -6.63
N GLY A 109 -18.46 -28.37 -5.36
CA GLY A 109 -19.14 -29.41 -4.58
C GLY A 109 -18.25 -30.56 -4.15
N SER A 110 -16.92 -30.42 -4.15
CA SER A 110 -15.97 -31.47 -3.76
C SER A 110 -16.13 -31.91 -2.29
N SER A 111 -16.26 -30.96 -1.40
CA SER A 111 -16.70 -31.07 0.00
C SER A 111 -16.87 -29.67 0.59
N TRP A 112 -17.70 -29.54 1.64
CA TRP A 112 -17.89 -28.24 2.31
C TRP A 112 -16.60 -27.73 2.96
N LEU A 113 -15.74 -28.62 3.47
CA LEU A 113 -14.43 -28.25 4.04
C LEU A 113 -13.49 -27.70 2.96
N MET A 114 -13.45 -28.34 1.79
CA MET A 114 -12.65 -27.86 0.66
C MET A 114 -13.15 -26.50 0.15
N GLY A 115 -14.45 -26.30 0.08
CA GLY A 115 -15.02 -25.02 -0.28
C GLY A 115 -14.68 -23.92 0.71
N LEU A 116 -14.75 -24.23 2.02
CA LEU A 116 -14.36 -23.29 3.09
C LEU A 116 -12.87 -22.97 3.03
N PHE A 117 -12.00 -23.97 2.81
CA PHE A 117 -10.57 -23.77 2.58
C PHE A 117 -10.32 -22.86 1.39
N ALA A 118 -10.99 -23.10 0.26
CA ALA A 118 -10.87 -22.25 -0.91
C ALA A 118 -11.25 -20.80 -0.60
N LEU A 119 -12.38 -20.55 0.06
CA LEU A 119 -12.79 -19.19 0.43
C LEU A 119 -11.73 -18.47 1.28
N ASN A 120 -11.01 -19.18 2.16
CA ASN A 120 -9.92 -18.59 2.95
C ASN A 120 -8.70 -18.25 2.08
N CYS A 121 -8.47 -18.94 0.95
CA CYS A 121 -7.38 -18.63 0.03
C CYS A 121 -7.52 -17.23 -0.61
N PHE A 122 -8.72 -16.66 -0.68
CA PHE A 122 -8.90 -15.28 -1.12
C PHE A 122 -8.12 -14.28 -0.25
N ALA A 123 -7.83 -14.59 1.02
CA ALA A 123 -7.06 -13.71 1.89
C ALA A 123 -5.69 -13.34 1.30
N LEU A 124 -5.00 -14.28 0.65
CA LEU A 124 -3.69 -14.03 0.04
C LEU A 124 -3.77 -13.07 -1.15
N ILE A 125 -4.81 -13.22 -1.98
CA ILE A 125 -5.06 -12.31 -3.09
C ILE A 125 -5.49 -10.94 -2.57
N SER A 126 -6.31 -10.88 -1.52
CA SER A 126 -6.69 -9.62 -0.85
C SER A 126 -5.47 -8.86 -0.36
N VAL A 127 -4.52 -9.54 0.32
CA VAL A 127 -3.27 -8.93 0.79
C VAL A 127 -2.42 -8.46 -0.38
N TYR A 128 -2.31 -9.25 -1.45
CA TYR A 128 -1.59 -8.86 -2.66
C TYR A 128 -2.17 -7.58 -3.27
N LEU A 129 -3.49 -7.53 -3.49
CA LEU A 129 -4.20 -6.38 -4.06
C LEU A 129 -4.07 -5.12 -3.20
N MET A 130 -4.08 -5.28 -1.88
CA MET A 130 -3.91 -4.19 -0.94
C MET A 130 -2.59 -3.42 -1.18
N PHE A 131 -1.52 -4.13 -1.54
CA PHE A 131 -0.21 -3.52 -1.75
C PHE A 131 0.03 -3.07 -3.20
N PHE A 132 -0.51 -3.77 -4.21
CA PHE A 132 -0.05 -3.62 -5.59
C PHE A 132 -1.08 -3.08 -6.58
N ASP A 133 -2.40 -3.20 -6.33
CA ASP A 133 -3.43 -2.82 -7.31
C ASP A 133 -4.46 -1.78 -6.80
N GLY A 134 -4.43 -1.46 -5.50
CA GLY A 134 -5.21 -0.37 -4.90
C GLY A 134 -6.70 -0.64 -4.70
N PRO A 135 -7.46 0.42 -4.31
CA PRO A 135 -8.79 0.27 -3.72
C PRO A 135 -9.84 -0.29 -4.68
N LYS A 136 -9.77 0.06 -5.97
CA LYS A 136 -10.77 -0.40 -6.97
C LYS A 136 -10.67 -1.90 -7.22
N ALA A 137 -9.44 -2.41 -7.35
CA ALA A 137 -9.19 -3.83 -7.55
C ALA A 137 -9.57 -4.63 -6.30
N LEU A 138 -9.22 -4.12 -5.11
CA LEU A 138 -9.59 -4.73 -3.84
C LEU A 138 -11.12 -4.76 -3.63
N MET A 139 -11.83 -3.70 -4.03
CA MET A 139 -13.29 -3.67 -3.96
C MET A 139 -13.94 -4.69 -4.90
N LEU A 140 -13.47 -4.78 -6.16
CA LEU A 140 -13.97 -5.77 -7.11
C LEU A 140 -13.74 -7.20 -6.60
N HIS A 141 -12.54 -7.45 -6.05
CA HIS A 141 -12.20 -8.72 -5.41
C HIS A 141 -13.11 -9.02 -4.21
N THR A 142 -13.40 -8.02 -3.36
CA THR A 142 -14.33 -8.16 -2.22
C THR A 142 -15.75 -8.53 -2.69
N ILE A 143 -16.24 -7.91 -3.77
CA ILE A 143 -17.53 -8.27 -4.36
C ILE A 143 -17.53 -9.73 -4.85
N LEU A 144 -16.43 -10.17 -5.46
CA LEU A 144 -16.30 -11.57 -5.89
C LEU A 144 -16.30 -12.54 -4.69
N ILE A 145 -15.58 -12.21 -3.60
CA ILE A 145 -15.61 -13.03 -2.37
C ILE A 145 -17.04 -13.15 -1.84
N LEU A 146 -17.76 -12.03 -1.73
CA LEU A 146 -19.13 -12.02 -1.24
C LEU A 146 -20.06 -12.85 -2.14
N ALA A 147 -19.99 -12.66 -3.45
CA ALA A 147 -20.80 -13.41 -4.41
C ALA A 147 -20.52 -14.92 -4.34
N THR A 148 -19.23 -15.30 -4.30
CA THR A 148 -18.82 -16.70 -4.15
C THR A 148 -19.29 -17.28 -2.82
N THR A 149 -19.18 -16.53 -1.74
CA THR A 149 -19.63 -16.97 -0.40
C THR A 149 -21.13 -17.19 -0.35
N VAL A 150 -21.92 -16.27 -0.91
CA VAL A 150 -23.40 -16.41 -0.99
C VAL A 150 -23.77 -17.64 -1.82
N ALA A 151 -23.15 -17.83 -3.00
CA ALA A 151 -23.38 -18.99 -3.83
C ALA A 151 -22.99 -20.30 -3.11
N PHE A 152 -21.85 -20.30 -2.40
CA PHE A 152 -21.40 -21.45 -1.63
C PHE A 152 -22.37 -21.79 -0.50
N ILE A 153 -22.87 -20.80 0.25
CA ILE A 153 -23.88 -21.01 1.30
C ILE A 153 -25.17 -21.59 0.68
N ALA A 154 -25.61 -21.06 -0.44
CA ALA A 154 -26.82 -21.56 -1.12
C ALA A 154 -26.69 -23.03 -1.54
N LEU A 155 -25.55 -23.40 -2.16
CA LEU A 155 -25.27 -24.78 -2.54
C LEU A 155 -25.18 -25.71 -1.33
N ALA A 156 -24.45 -25.30 -0.29
CA ALA A 156 -24.29 -26.06 0.92
C ALA A 156 -25.62 -26.25 1.69
N SER A 157 -26.52 -25.27 1.61
CA SER A 157 -27.84 -25.34 2.25
C SER A 157 -28.82 -26.25 1.49
N ALA A 158 -28.68 -26.34 0.16
CA ALA A 158 -29.52 -27.20 -0.68
C ALA A 158 -29.27 -28.71 -0.44
N ASP A 159 -28.09 -29.08 0.01
CA ASP A 159 -27.67 -30.46 0.25
C ASP A 159 -28.21 -31.02 1.57
N HIS A 160 -29.12 -30.33 2.27
CA HIS A 160 -29.78 -30.67 3.54
C HIS A 160 -28.87 -31.20 4.69
N ALA A 161 -27.57 -31.33 4.44
CA ALA A 161 -26.61 -31.83 5.41
C ALA A 161 -26.20 -30.79 6.47
N LEU A 162 -26.54 -29.52 6.24
CA LEU A 162 -25.97 -28.42 6.98
C LEU A 162 -27.08 -27.53 7.58
N GLY A 163 -27.39 -27.71 8.85
CA GLY A 163 -28.35 -26.85 9.57
C GLY A 163 -27.91 -25.36 9.58
N GLY A 164 -28.83 -24.44 9.92
CA GLY A 164 -28.60 -22.98 9.88
C GLY A 164 -27.33 -22.46 10.61
N ALA A 165 -26.77 -23.26 11.54
CA ALA A 165 -25.49 -22.95 12.19
C ALA A 165 -24.28 -22.90 11.23
N VAL A 166 -24.36 -23.52 10.04
CA VAL A 166 -23.23 -23.56 9.09
C VAL A 166 -23.06 -22.26 8.35
N ALA A 167 -24.13 -21.58 7.99
CA ALA A 167 -24.05 -20.26 7.37
C ALA A 167 -23.26 -19.29 8.30
N GLY A 168 -23.54 -19.33 9.60
CA GLY A 168 -22.81 -18.55 10.60
C GLY A 168 -21.32 -18.89 10.66
N ARG A 169 -20.95 -20.19 10.55
CA ARG A 169 -19.55 -20.62 10.52
C ARG A 169 -18.83 -20.17 9.27
N ILE A 170 -19.46 -20.26 8.10
CA ILE A 170 -18.91 -19.78 6.83
C ILE A 170 -18.68 -18.26 6.88
N LEU A 171 -19.68 -17.50 7.32
CA LEU A 171 -19.54 -16.06 7.48
C LEU A 171 -18.43 -15.70 8.46
N GLY A 172 -18.36 -16.39 9.61
CA GLY A 172 -17.30 -16.20 10.60
C GLY A 172 -15.89 -16.45 10.03
N ALA A 173 -15.74 -17.41 9.13
CA ALA A 173 -14.47 -17.69 8.47
C ALA A 173 -14.13 -16.67 7.36
N VAL A 174 -15.12 -16.10 6.68
CA VAL A 174 -14.89 -15.18 5.55
C VAL A 174 -14.76 -13.72 6.00
N VAL A 175 -15.41 -13.33 7.09
CA VAL A 175 -15.33 -11.94 7.60
C VAL A 175 -13.88 -11.47 7.80
N PRO A 176 -12.96 -12.23 8.41
CA PRO A 176 -11.56 -11.81 8.54
C PRO A 176 -10.84 -11.66 7.19
N VAL A 177 -11.20 -12.49 6.19
CA VAL A 177 -10.63 -12.44 4.83
C VAL A 177 -10.92 -11.10 4.15
N ILE A 178 -12.07 -10.52 4.42
CA ILE A 178 -12.51 -9.22 3.87
C ILE A 178 -12.07 -8.07 4.77
N ALA A 179 -12.33 -8.18 6.08
CA ALA A 179 -12.15 -7.08 7.02
C ALA A 179 -10.67 -6.72 7.23
N THR A 180 -9.79 -7.71 7.30
CA THR A 180 -8.36 -7.49 7.59
C THR A 180 -7.66 -6.66 6.49
N PRO A 181 -7.72 -7.01 5.20
CA PRO A 181 -7.07 -6.22 4.15
C PRO A 181 -7.65 -4.80 4.03
N LEU A 182 -8.95 -4.65 4.14
CA LEU A 182 -9.60 -3.34 4.10
C LEU A 182 -9.21 -2.47 5.30
N GLY A 183 -9.19 -3.05 6.51
CA GLY A 183 -8.80 -2.36 7.73
C GLY A 183 -7.33 -1.93 7.70
N ILE A 184 -6.43 -2.81 7.26
CA ILE A 184 -4.99 -2.50 7.14
C ILE A 184 -4.77 -1.43 6.08
N GLN A 185 -5.40 -1.53 4.91
CA GLN A 185 -5.27 -0.52 3.86
C GLN A 185 -5.74 0.86 4.33
N PHE A 186 -6.87 0.90 5.02
CA PHE A 186 -7.38 2.14 5.60
C PHE A 186 -6.44 2.69 6.67
N GLY A 187 -5.93 1.83 7.56
CA GLY A 187 -4.99 2.22 8.62
C GLY A 187 -3.66 2.77 8.07
N ILE A 188 -3.04 2.08 7.10
CA ILE A 188 -1.81 2.55 6.44
C ILE A 188 -2.03 3.91 5.80
N ARG A 189 -3.18 4.13 5.17
CA ARG A 189 -3.51 5.41 4.55
C ARG A 189 -3.65 6.52 5.58
N THR A 190 -4.39 6.28 6.67
CA THR A 190 -4.56 7.27 7.75
C THR A 190 -3.19 7.68 8.30
N LEU A 191 -2.32 6.70 8.60
CA LEU A 191 -0.96 6.97 9.06
C LEU A 191 -0.11 7.75 8.04
N ARG A 192 -0.26 7.46 6.74
CA ARG A 192 0.43 8.23 5.69
C ARG A 192 -0.10 9.65 5.57
N ASN A 193 -1.40 9.85 5.70
CA ASN A 193 -2.00 11.18 5.68
C ASN A 193 -1.53 12.00 6.88
N ASP A 194 -1.54 11.43 8.08
CA ASP A 194 -1.05 12.09 9.29
C ASP A 194 0.44 12.49 9.15
N ALA A 195 1.27 11.58 8.61
CA ALA A 195 2.69 11.90 8.32
C ALA A 195 2.84 12.99 7.25
N ASN A 196 1.96 13.01 6.24
CA ASN A 196 1.94 14.05 5.21
C ASN A 196 1.28 15.35 5.69
N GLU A 197 0.45 15.32 6.73
CA GLU A 197 -0.18 16.50 7.33
C GLU A 197 0.78 17.27 8.24
N SER A 198 1.87 16.67 8.68
CA SER A 198 2.92 17.40 9.39
C SER A 198 3.47 18.51 8.50
N ALA A 199 3.35 19.75 8.98
CA ALA A 199 3.94 20.93 8.35
C ALA A 199 5.41 21.13 8.70
N ILE A 200 5.97 20.24 9.53
CA ILE A 200 7.29 20.37 10.16
C ILE A 200 8.23 19.27 9.67
N ASP A 201 9.49 19.62 9.40
CA ASP A 201 10.57 18.68 9.13
C ASP A 201 11.00 17.99 10.44
N PRO A 202 10.99 16.65 10.52
CA PRO A 202 11.23 15.92 11.76
C PRO A 202 12.70 16.00 12.23
N LEU A 203 13.65 16.32 11.34
CA LEU A 203 15.07 16.41 11.69
C LEU A 203 15.44 17.75 12.30
N THR A 204 14.96 18.84 11.68
CA THR A 204 15.37 20.21 12.02
C THR A 204 14.34 20.98 12.85
N GLY A 205 13.09 20.51 12.90
CA GLY A 205 11.98 21.21 13.55
C GLY A 205 11.51 22.46 12.79
N LEU A 206 12.02 22.71 11.59
CA LEU A 206 11.61 23.79 10.70
C LEU A 206 10.36 23.40 9.91
N LEU A 207 9.76 24.35 9.18
CA LEU A 207 8.73 24.02 8.21
C LEU A 207 9.30 23.06 7.15
N ASN A 208 8.51 22.11 6.71
CA ASN A 208 8.81 21.35 5.51
C ASN A 208 8.21 22.06 4.27
N ARG A 209 8.39 21.49 3.08
CA ARG A 209 7.84 22.05 1.82
C ARG A 209 6.36 22.37 1.92
N ARG A 210 5.57 21.51 2.56
CA ARG A 210 4.13 21.71 2.76
C ARG A 210 3.85 22.85 3.73
N GLY A 211 4.56 22.90 4.86
CA GLY A 211 4.45 23.96 5.83
C GLY A 211 4.76 25.33 5.20
N LEU A 212 5.79 25.39 4.36
CA LEU A 212 6.11 26.61 3.61
C LEU A 212 4.98 27.02 2.65
N HIS A 213 4.41 26.06 1.91
CA HIS A 213 3.28 26.34 1.00
C HIS A 213 2.04 26.88 1.75
N LEU A 214 1.73 26.34 2.92
CA LEU A 214 0.62 26.82 3.73
C LEU A 214 0.87 28.27 4.20
N HIS A 215 2.05 28.57 4.75
CA HIS A 215 2.43 29.92 5.15
C HIS A 215 2.46 30.91 3.98
N PHE A 216 2.96 30.50 2.84
CA PHE A 216 2.96 31.33 1.62
C PHE A 216 1.54 31.65 1.16
N GLY A 217 0.63 30.68 1.21
CA GLY A 217 -0.79 30.89 0.93
C GLY A 217 -1.45 31.88 1.87
N ASP A 218 -1.13 31.80 3.16
CA ASP A 218 -1.65 32.70 4.19
C ASP A 218 -1.10 34.13 4.00
N LEU A 219 0.18 34.29 3.66
CA LEU A 219 0.79 35.59 3.33
C LEU A 219 0.13 36.24 2.13
N LEU A 220 -0.16 35.50 1.07
CA LEU A 220 -0.88 36.02 -0.10
C LEU A 220 -2.34 36.40 0.23
N ALA A 221 -3.02 35.57 1.08
CA ALA A 221 -4.40 35.81 1.46
C ALA A 221 -4.58 36.99 2.45
N SER A 222 -3.58 37.28 3.29
CA SER A 222 -3.60 38.36 4.27
C SER A 222 -3.47 39.78 3.64
N GLY A 223 -3.24 39.85 2.33
CA GLY A 223 -3.13 41.12 1.63
C GLY A 223 -1.76 41.80 1.78
N ALA A 224 -0.75 41.10 2.28
CA ALA A 224 0.65 41.60 2.27
C ALA A 224 1.09 41.95 0.86
N ALA A 225 0.58 41.28 -0.18
CA ALA A 225 0.76 41.67 -1.58
C ALA A 225 -0.02 42.92 -2.00
N ALA A 226 -0.99 43.39 -1.22
CA ALA A 226 -1.80 44.57 -1.54
C ALA A 226 -1.24 45.87 -0.90
N SER A 227 -0.37 45.80 0.09
CA SER A 227 0.28 46.92 0.75
C SER A 227 1.43 47.53 -0.07
N GLY A 228 1.85 46.85 -1.15
CA GLY A 228 2.97 47.30 -1.98
C GLY A 228 4.34 46.88 -1.46
N ASP A 229 4.37 46.15 -0.35
CA ASP A 229 5.60 45.60 0.25
C ASP A 229 6.08 44.35 -0.51
N ALA A 230 7.38 44.23 -0.70
CA ALA A 230 7.98 43.09 -1.40
C ALA A 230 8.13 41.88 -0.48
N LEU A 231 7.98 40.69 -1.06
CA LEU A 231 8.34 39.43 -0.42
C LEU A 231 9.70 38.98 -0.96
N ALA A 232 10.70 38.87 -0.11
CA ALA A 232 11.95 38.23 -0.50
C ALA A 232 11.92 36.74 -0.19
N VAL A 233 12.48 35.95 -1.11
CA VAL A 233 12.66 34.52 -0.99
C VAL A 233 14.16 34.24 -1.06
N ILE A 234 14.73 33.72 0.03
CA ILE A 234 16.14 33.35 0.10
C ILE A 234 16.22 31.83 0.06
N VAL A 235 16.97 31.27 -0.88
CA VAL A 235 17.26 29.84 -0.97
C VAL A 235 18.71 29.61 -0.61
N VAL A 236 18.94 28.68 0.31
CA VAL A 236 20.26 28.27 0.79
C VAL A 236 20.44 26.80 0.52
N ASP A 237 21.53 26.44 -0.15
CA ASP A 237 21.92 25.07 -0.45
C ASP A 237 23.31 24.79 0.13
N LEU A 238 23.55 23.58 0.64
CA LEU A 238 24.83 23.17 1.22
C LEU A 238 25.74 22.58 0.14
N ASP A 239 26.75 23.33 -0.23
CA ASP A 239 27.77 22.84 -1.15
C ASP A 239 28.41 21.55 -0.65
N ARG A 240 28.42 20.52 -1.51
CA ARG A 240 29.11 19.25 -1.26
C ARG A 240 28.62 18.50 -0.02
N PHE A 241 27.36 18.66 0.38
CA PHE A 241 26.80 17.97 1.54
C PHE A 241 26.91 16.43 1.43
N LYS A 242 26.82 15.91 0.21
CA LYS A 242 27.04 14.49 -0.05
C LYS A 242 28.43 14.03 0.40
N ASP A 243 29.48 14.82 0.14
CA ASP A 243 30.84 14.48 0.54
C ASP A 243 30.99 14.40 2.07
N VAL A 244 30.25 15.23 2.82
CA VAL A 244 30.18 15.16 4.28
C VAL A 244 29.57 13.85 4.73
N ASN A 245 28.44 13.44 4.12
CA ASN A 245 27.79 12.17 4.44
C ASN A 245 28.67 10.97 4.09
N ASP A 246 29.34 11.01 2.93
CA ASP A 246 30.19 9.92 2.47
C ASP A 246 31.48 9.80 3.34
N THR A 247 31.98 10.91 3.88
CA THR A 247 33.21 10.94 4.69
C THR A 247 32.94 10.65 6.17
N TYR A 248 31.91 11.26 6.75
CA TYR A 248 31.67 11.26 8.21
C TYR A 248 30.41 10.48 8.62
N GLY A 249 29.65 9.95 7.65
CA GLY A 249 28.41 9.23 7.88
C GLY A 249 27.18 10.12 8.03
N HIS A 250 26.00 9.54 7.79
CA HIS A 250 24.72 10.24 7.81
C HIS A 250 24.39 10.89 9.16
N SER A 251 24.84 10.31 10.28
CA SER A 251 24.60 10.88 11.62
C SER A 251 25.26 12.24 11.81
N GLU A 252 26.45 12.45 11.24
CA GLU A 252 27.17 13.72 11.29
C GLU A 252 26.54 14.72 10.30
N GLY A 253 26.10 14.28 9.12
CA GLY A 253 25.31 15.10 8.22
C GLY A 253 24.01 15.59 8.86
N ASP A 254 23.29 14.73 9.57
CA ASP A 254 22.09 15.11 10.33
C ASP A 254 22.38 16.13 11.44
N ARG A 255 23.53 16.01 12.12
CA ARG A 255 23.98 16.98 13.10
C ARG A 255 24.26 18.34 12.47
N LEU A 256 24.96 18.36 11.34
CA LEU A 256 25.26 19.56 10.58
C LEU A 256 23.97 20.30 10.17
N LEU A 257 22.98 19.58 9.64
CA LEU A 257 21.69 20.13 9.24
C LEU A 257 20.94 20.78 10.41
N ARG A 258 20.96 20.16 11.61
CA ARG A 258 20.36 20.76 12.82
C ARG A 258 21.07 22.04 13.25
N VAL A 259 22.40 22.05 13.20
CA VAL A 259 23.20 23.23 13.55
C VAL A 259 22.94 24.36 12.56
N LEU A 260 22.90 24.06 11.26
CA LEU A 260 22.59 25.04 10.24
C LEU A 260 21.18 25.61 10.41
N ALA A 261 20.19 24.76 10.66
CA ALA A 261 18.81 25.18 10.92
C ALA A 261 18.72 26.16 12.09
N ALA A 262 19.45 25.90 13.19
CA ALA A 262 19.52 26.78 14.34
C ALA A 262 20.15 28.13 13.97
N ARG A 263 21.29 28.11 13.27
CA ARG A 263 21.98 29.33 12.84
C ARG A 263 21.19 30.19 11.85
N LEU A 264 20.49 29.56 10.89
CA LEU A 264 19.64 30.29 9.97
C LEU A 264 18.45 30.95 10.67
N LYS A 265 18.01 30.39 11.80
CA LYS A 265 16.91 30.97 12.59
C LYS A 265 17.31 32.16 13.46
N GLU A 266 18.57 32.28 13.84
CA GLU A 266 19.04 33.32 14.75
C GLU A 266 18.81 34.76 14.26
N PRO A 267 19.09 35.12 12.96
CA PRO A 267 18.88 36.45 12.45
C PRO A 267 17.42 36.77 12.06
N LEU A 268 16.54 35.76 12.01
CA LEU A 268 15.18 35.93 11.52
C LEU A 268 14.27 36.53 12.58
N ARG A 269 13.31 37.34 12.13
CA ARG A 269 12.27 37.91 12.99
C ARG A 269 11.30 36.81 13.45
N LYS A 270 10.65 37.06 14.59
CA LYS A 270 9.61 36.15 15.07
C LYS A 270 8.41 36.19 14.10
N GLY A 271 8.29 35.21 13.25
CA GLY A 271 7.23 35.11 12.25
C GLY A 271 7.75 34.92 10.83
N ASP A 272 9.05 35.13 10.57
CA ASP A 272 9.65 34.84 9.27
C ASP A 272 9.67 33.31 9.04
N PRO A 273 8.99 32.80 8.00
CA PRO A 273 8.97 31.38 7.73
C PRO A 273 10.34 30.89 7.26
N LEU A 274 10.88 29.89 7.96
CA LEU A 274 12.09 29.15 7.58
C LEU A 274 11.70 27.69 7.37
N ALA A 275 12.04 27.13 6.23
CA ALA A 275 11.71 25.77 5.84
C ALA A 275 12.94 25.02 5.35
N ARG A 276 12.91 23.69 5.48
CA ARG A 276 13.79 22.76 4.81
C ARG A 276 13.00 22.02 3.72
N LEU A 277 13.37 22.23 2.44
CA LEU A 277 12.60 21.71 1.29
C LEU A 277 13.01 20.31 0.84
N GLY A 278 14.20 19.88 1.17
CA GLY A 278 14.79 18.60 0.79
C GLY A 278 16.14 18.41 1.47
N GLY A 279 16.88 17.39 1.14
CA GLY A 279 18.13 16.97 1.79
C GLY A 279 18.96 18.08 2.45
N ASP A 280 19.48 19.01 1.67
CA ASP A 280 20.41 20.09 2.02
C ASP A 280 19.88 21.49 1.68
N GLU A 281 18.64 21.60 1.19
CA GLU A 281 18.04 22.85 0.72
C GLU A 281 17.16 23.48 1.80
N PHE A 282 17.43 24.77 2.11
CA PHE A 282 16.66 25.59 3.05
C PHE A 282 16.07 26.81 2.33
N THR A 283 14.92 27.27 2.78
CA THR A 283 14.26 28.47 2.22
C THR A 283 13.70 29.33 3.31
N VAL A 284 13.98 30.62 3.22
CA VAL A 284 13.45 31.67 4.08
C VAL A 284 12.49 32.52 3.29
N LEU A 285 11.35 32.89 3.87
CA LEU A 285 10.46 33.92 3.35
C LEU A 285 10.56 35.14 4.26
N LEU A 286 10.84 36.30 3.66
CA LEU A 286 10.89 37.57 4.37
C LEU A 286 9.77 38.46 3.82
N PRO A 287 8.61 38.51 4.49
CA PRO A 287 7.54 39.44 4.15
C PRO A 287 7.86 40.85 4.57
N ASP A 288 7.15 41.83 4.01
CA ASP A 288 7.17 43.26 4.37
C ASP A 288 8.56 43.90 4.23
N ILE A 289 9.21 43.63 3.09
CA ILE A 289 10.48 44.26 2.72
C ILE A 289 10.19 45.54 1.95
N ALA A 290 10.47 46.69 2.57
CA ALA A 290 10.26 48.01 1.96
C ALA A 290 11.29 48.33 0.86
N HIS A 291 12.54 47.86 1.03
CA HIS A 291 13.60 48.03 0.05
C HIS A 291 14.43 46.76 -0.12
N PRO A 292 14.95 46.48 -1.36
CA PRO A 292 15.78 45.28 -1.60
C PRO A 292 16.99 45.15 -0.65
N GLU A 293 17.51 46.27 -0.17
CA GLU A 293 18.65 46.39 0.74
C GLU A 293 18.32 45.89 2.17
N ASP A 294 17.04 45.78 2.52
CA ASP A 294 16.61 45.31 3.83
C ASP A 294 16.61 43.74 3.89
N ALA A 295 16.94 43.08 2.78
CA ALA A 295 17.00 41.62 2.67
C ALA A 295 18.44 41.05 2.84
N GLU A 296 19.45 41.92 2.91
CA GLU A 296 20.84 41.56 3.16
C GLU A 296 21.11 41.48 4.69
#